data_c9ca6c2c3a02a4fc66843b08a727f409
#
_entry.id   c9ca6c2c3a02a4fc66843b08a727f409
#
_cell.length_a   1.000
_cell.length_b   1.000
_cell.length_c   1.000
_cell.angle_alpha   90.00
_cell.angle_beta   90.00
_cell.angle_gamma   90.00
#
_symmetry.space_group_name_H-M   'P 1'
#
loop_
_entity.id
_entity.type
_entity.pdbx_description
1 polymer ?
#
loop_
_entity_poly.entity_id
_entity_poly.type
_entity_poly.pdbx_seq_one_letter_code
_entity_poly.pdbx_strand_id
1 'polypeptide(L)'
;MHRYHGPMKFAGMVMKAYSAWRNAAGCLALAMLAVTGQAHAQASAPDHQPLLRALNAARQQGCEGRPGPAAPLRENTRLSGAAALIAGGSKLDDALKAAGYRAVRAAQITLRGYSGAAALAQGAVGGSCSTVTQGDLAEAGFHQRGTQTWMVLAAPFSPPAAAQAGDVQAQVLARVNEARARPRRCGNDSFATARPLRLNATLHGIANAHAADMARHGYFSHTGRDGSRVAERASRADYPWRAIGENIAAGQMQADAAVQGWLNSPGHCANIMSPDFNEMGAAFAVNNKSSAGIYWVQVFGAAR
;
A
#
# COMPACT_ATOMS: atom_id res chain seq x y z
N MET A 1 2.43 54.30 19.37
CA MET A 1 1.34 55.29 19.05
C MET A 1 0.51 54.73 17.89
N HIS A 2 -0.74 54.73 18.11
CA HIS A 2 -1.96 54.51 17.32
C HIS A 2 -2.57 53.10 17.42
N ARG A 3 -3.52 53.08 18.34
CA ARG A 3 -4.61 52.09 18.44
C ARG A 3 -5.71 52.48 17.46
N TYR A 4 -6.38 51.46 16.86
CA TYR A 4 -7.77 51.65 16.43
C TYR A 4 -8.61 50.45 16.86
N HIS A 5 -9.57 50.74 17.68
CA HIS A 5 -10.74 49.94 18.06
C HIS A 5 -11.90 50.29 17.20
N GLY A 6 -12.79 49.34 16.89
CA GLY A 6 -14.13 49.63 16.38
C GLY A 6 -14.92 48.33 16.09
N PRO A 7 -16.27 48.29 16.29
CA PRO A 7 -16.90 47.27 17.10
C PRO A 7 -17.79 46.27 16.31
N MET A 8 -18.11 45.16 17.03
CA MET A 8 -19.14 44.18 16.67
C MET A 8 -20.51 44.81 16.44
N LYS A 9 -21.25 44.28 15.45
CA LYS A 9 -22.73 44.41 15.38
C LYS A 9 -23.34 43.00 15.24
N PHE A 10 -24.04 42.62 16.28
CA PHE A 10 -25.07 41.57 16.29
C PHE A 10 -26.30 42.09 15.58
N ALA A 11 -26.90 41.30 14.73
CA ALA A 11 -28.29 41.50 14.30
C ALA A 11 -28.97 40.13 14.34
N GLY A 12 -29.83 39.98 15.32
CA GLY A 12 -30.81 38.92 15.44
C GLY A 12 -31.97 39.14 14.46
N MET A 13 -32.55 38.07 13.98
CA MET A 13 -33.81 38.13 13.26
C MET A 13 -34.74 37.01 13.66
N VAL A 14 -35.87 37.51 14.12
CA VAL A 14 -37.09 37.01 14.73
C VAL A 14 -37.83 35.97 13.86
N MET A 15 -38.33 34.93 14.53
CA MET A 15 -39.41 34.05 14.05
C MET A 15 -40.72 34.79 13.85
N LYS A 16 -41.42 34.48 12.76
CA LYS A 16 -42.86 34.69 12.67
C LYS A 16 -43.55 33.39 12.29
N ALA A 17 -44.29 32.87 13.26
CA ALA A 17 -45.34 31.89 13.06
C ALA A 17 -46.59 32.59 12.49
N TYR A 18 -47.26 31.99 11.51
CA TYR A 18 -48.65 32.31 11.14
C TYR A 18 -49.45 31.00 11.05
N SER A 19 -50.36 30.86 11.98
CA SER A 19 -51.49 29.92 11.93
C SER A 19 -52.66 30.57 11.16
N ALA A 20 -53.30 29.83 10.26
CA ALA A 20 -54.69 30.08 9.91
C ALA A 20 -55.34 28.77 9.41
N TRP A 21 -56.28 28.32 10.17
CA TRP A 21 -57.32 27.36 9.81
C TRP A 21 -58.26 27.95 8.75
N ARG A 22 -58.73 27.09 7.80
CA ARG A 22 -60.19 26.95 7.57
C ARG A 22 -60.50 25.82 6.60
N ASN A 23 -61.50 25.02 6.98
CA ASN A 23 -62.15 23.90 6.30
C ASN A 23 -62.72 24.25 4.91
N ALA A 24 -62.64 23.29 3.98
CA ALA A 24 -63.71 23.06 3.01
C ALA A 24 -63.67 21.56 2.59
N ALA A 25 -64.77 20.90 2.82
CA ALA A 25 -65.08 19.56 2.36
C ALA A 25 -65.27 19.54 0.84
N GLY A 26 -64.79 18.50 0.16
CA GLY A 26 -65.03 18.33 -1.28
C GLY A 26 -64.52 16.99 -1.78
N CYS A 27 -65.46 16.07 -1.94
CA CYS A 27 -65.51 14.89 -2.83
C CYS A 27 -64.29 14.07 -3.10
N LEU A 28 -64.30 12.82 -2.56
CA LEU A 28 -63.50 11.68 -2.95
C LEU A 28 -63.70 11.32 -4.44
N ALA A 29 -62.66 11.36 -5.23
CA ALA A 29 -62.51 10.52 -6.40
C ALA A 29 -61.24 9.69 -6.20
N LEU A 30 -61.40 8.42 -5.82
CA LEU A 30 -60.33 7.43 -5.78
C LEU A 30 -59.89 7.10 -7.22
N ALA A 31 -58.85 7.76 -7.71
CA ALA A 31 -58.08 7.27 -8.84
C ALA A 31 -57.03 6.29 -8.32
N MET A 32 -57.31 4.99 -8.43
CA MET A 32 -56.27 3.94 -8.24
C MET A 32 -55.28 4.07 -9.39
N LEU A 33 -54.18 4.75 -9.16
CA LEU A 33 -52.99 4.67 -9.98
C LEU A 33 -52.32 3.33 -9.61
N ALA A 34 -52.52 2.30 -10.46
CA ALA A 34 -51.72 1.09 -10.46
C ALA A 34 -50.26 1.49 -10.80
N VAL A 35 -49.44 1.67 -9.78
CA VAL A 35 -47.99 1.76 -9.93
C VAL A 35 -47.53 0.37 -10.31
N THR A 36 -47.42 0.08 -11.60
CA THR A 36 -46.68 -1.06 -12.10
C THR A 36 -45.19 -0.82 -11.77
N GLY A 37 -44.77 -1.29 -10.61
CA GLY A 37 -43.35 -1.37 -10.26
C GLY A 37 -42.65 -2.26 -11.26
N GLN A 38 -42.02 -1.67 -12.25
CA GLN A 38 -41.03 -2.34 -13.06
C GLN A 38 -39.85 -2.65 -12.11
N ALA A 39 -39.83 -3.87 -11.60
CA ALA A 39 -38.63 -4.42 -10.96
C ALA A 39 -37.55 -4.39 -12.02
N HIS A 40 -36.67 -3.40 -11.98
CA HIS A 40 -35.41 -3.44 -12.71
C HIS A 40 -34.66 -4.62 -12.10
N ALA A 41 -34.64 -5.74 -12.80
CA ALA A 41 -33.73 -6.84 -12.51
C ALA A 41 -32.31 -6.24 -12.57
N GLN A 42 -31.73 -5.97 -11.42
CA GLN A 42 -30.31 -5.66 -11.35
C GLN A 42 -29.60 -6.92 -11.87
N ALA A 43 -28.98 -6.79 -13.04
CA ALA A 43 -28.13 -7.84 -13.58
C ALA A 43 -27.07 -8.13 -12.49
N SER A 44 -27.16 -9.27 -11.84
CA SER A 44 -26.17 -9.72 -10.88
C SER A 44 -24.81 -9.72 -11.58
N ALA A 45 -23.79 -9.18 -10.91
CA ALA A 45 -22.43 -9.22 -11.44
C ALA A 45 -22.07 -10.68 -11.76
N PRO A 46 -21.38 -10.93 -12.88
CA PRO A 46 -21.03 -12.29 -13.29
C PRO A 46 -20.23 -12.96 -12.16
N ASP A 47 -20.64 -14.19 -11.81
CA ASP A 47 -19.94 -15.00 -10.82
C ASP A 47 -18.65 -15.56 -11.41
N HIS A 48 -17.53 -15.01 -11.00
CA HIS A 48 -16.20 -15.45 -11.43
C HIS A 48 -15.59 -16.53 -10.53
N GLN A 49 -16.28 -16.94 -9.48
CA GLN A 49 -15.77 -17.94 -8.52
C GLN A 49 -15.39 -19.29 -9.15
N PRO A 50 -16.14 -19.83 -10.14
CA PRO A 50 -15.72 -21.06 -10.80
C PRO A 50 -14.37 -20.91 -11.54
N LEU A 51 -14.16 -19.78 -12.22
CA LEU A 51 -12.90 -19.48 -12.92
C LEU A 51 -11.75 -19.27 -11.94
N LEU A 52 -11.98 -18.54 -10.85
CA LEU A 52 -10.97 -18.33 -9.80
C LEU A 52 -10.53 -19.66 -9.18
N ARG A 53 -11.48 -20.55 -8.84
CA ARG A 53 -11.16 -21.87 -8.30
C ARG A 53 -10.35 -22.72 -9.29
N ALA A 54 -10.77 -22.77 -10.53
CA ALA A 54 -10.06 -23.51 -11.58
C ALA A 54 -8.64 -22.96 -11.81
N LEU A 55 -8.49 -21.64 -11.84
CA LEU A 55 -7.19 -20.97 -12.00
C LEU A 55 -6.28 -21.26 -10.80
N ASN A 56 -6.79 -21.22 -9.57
CA ASN A 56 -6.01 -21.55 -8.39
C ASN A 56 -5.59 -23.03 -8.37
N ALA A 57 -6.46 -23.96 -8.75
CA ALA A 57 -6.11 -25.38 -8.87
C ALA A 57 -5.00 -25.61 -9.91
N ALA A 58 -5.14 -25.02 -11.10
CA ALA A 58 -4.12 -25.13 -12.14
C ALA A 58 -2.79 -24.45 -11.74
N ARG A 59 -2.88 -23.31 -11.05
CA ARG A 59 -1.72 -22.56 -10.53
C ARG A 59 -0.93 -23.37 -9.50
N GLN A 60 -1.63 -24.08 -8.58
CA GLN A 60 -1.00 -24.91 -7.55
C GLN A 60 -0.24 -26.12 -8.13
N GLN A 61 -0.71 -26.66 -9.25
CA GLN A 61 -0.01 -27.75 -9.94
C GLN A 61 1.32 -27.31 -10.54
N GLY A 62 1.49 -26.00 -10.79
CA GLY A 62 2.65 -25.48 -11.48
C GLY A 62 2.62 -25.76 -12.97
N CYS A 63 3.68 -25.41 -13.68
CA CYS A 63 3.82 -25.58 -15.12
C CYS A 63 5.29 -25.46 -15.55
N GLU A 64 5.66 -26.12 -16.64
CA GLU A 64 7.01 -26.05 -17.22
C GLU A 64 8.13 -26.29 -16.18
N GLY A 65 7.93 -27.24 -15.25
CA GLY A 65 8.88 -27.52 -14.18
C GLY A 65 8.93 -26.46 -13.05
N ARG A 66 8.09 -25.42 -13.10
CA ARG A 66 7.95 -24.42 -12.04
C ARG A 66 6.93 -24.89 -11.02
N PRO A 67 7.26 -24.91 -9.72
CA PRO A 67 6.29 -25.24 -8.70
C PRO A 67 5.21 -24.15 -8.61
N GLY A 68 4.00 -24.54 -8.28
CA GLY A 68 2.93 -23.62 -7.98
C GLY A 68 3.16 -22.88 -6.67
N PRO A 69 2.67 -21.64 -6.52
CA PRO A 69 2.76 -20.89 -5.28
C PRO A 69 1.83 -21.46 -4.22
N ALA A 70 2.25 -21.38 -2.94
CA ALA A 70 1.48 -21.89 -1.82
C ALA A 70 0.16 -21.12 -1.58
N ALA A 71 0.15 -19.81 -1.83
CA ALA A 71 -1.02 -18.97 -1.57
C ALA A 71 -1.92 -18.87 -2.82
N PRO A 72 -3.25 -19.08 -2.67
CA PRO A 72 -4.19 -18.91 -3.75
C PRO A 72 -4.43 -17.41 -4.06
N LEU A 73 -4.83 -17.13 -5.31
CA LEU A 73 -5.36 -15.81 -5.67
C LEU A 73 -6.72 -15.59 -4.99
N ARG A 74 -6.98 -14.35 -4.61
CA ARG A 74 -8.28 -13.86 -4.14
C ARG A 74 -8.91 -12.99 -5.21
N GLU A 75 -10.23 -13.04 -5.33
CA GLU A 75 -10.93 -12.13 -6.23
C GLU A 75 -10.90 -10.70 -5.72
N ASN A 76 -10.72 -9.76 -6.63
CA ASN A 76 -10.80 -8.33 -6.35
C ASN A 76 -11.63 -7.64 -7.43
N THR A 77 -12.78 -7.07 -7.06
CA THR A 77 -13.74 -6.45 -7.98
C THR A 77 -13.15 -5.23 -8.71
N ARG A 78 -12.18 -4.51 -8.12
CA ARG A 78 -11.48 -3.43 -8.81
C ARG A 78 -10.62 -3.96 -9.94
N LEU A 79 -10.01 -5.13 -9.78
CA LEU A 79 -9.28 -5.79 -10.87
C LEU A 79 -10.22 -6.27 -11.96
N SER A 80 -11.44 -6.72 -11.62
CA SER A 80 -12.47 -7.04 -12.62
C SER A 80 -12.91 -5.78 -13.39
N GLY A 81 -13.03 -4.64 -12.68
CA GLY A 81 -13.23 -3.34 -13.33
C GLY A 81 -12.08 -2.95 -14.27
N ALA A 82 -10.83 -3.15 -13.84
CA ALA A 82 -9.67 -2.92 -14.71
C ALA A 82 -9.69 -3.85 -15.93
N ALA A 83 -10.03 -5.13 -15.78
CA ALA A 83 -10.18 -6.07 -16.89
C ALA A 83 -11.26 -5.63 -17.89
N ALA A 84 -12.37 -5.05 -17.42
CA ALA A 84 -13.40 -4.48 -18.28
C ALA A 84 -12.91 -3.25 -19.06
N LEU A 85 -12.14 -2.37 -18.43
CA LEU A 85 -11.52 -1.21 -19.10
C LEU A 85 -10.51 -1.65 -20.16
N ILE A 86 -9.72 -2.70 -19.89
CA ILE A 86 -8.79 -3.29 -20.85
C ILE A 86 -9.55 -3.89 -22.04
N ALA A 87 -10.68 -4.54 -21.79
CA ALA A 87 -11.58 -5.03 -22.85
C ALA A 87 -12.13 -3.89 -23.71
N GLY A 88 -12.19 -2.67 -23.20
CA GLY A 88 -12.50 -1.43 -23.91
C GLY A 88 -11.31 -0.76 -24.60
N GLY A 89 -10.09 -1.33 -24.51
CA GLY A 89 -8.89 -0.81 -25.18
C GLY A 89 -7.93 -0.02 -24.26
N SER A 90 -8.20 0.09 -22.96
CA SER A 90 -7.28 0.76 -22.04
C SER A 90 -5.99 -0.06 -21.85
N LYS A 91 -4.86 0.62 -21.63
CA LYS A 91 -3.63 -0.03 -21.18
C LYS A 91 -3.78 -0.47 -19.72
N LEU A 92 -3.02 -1.49 -19.31
CA LEU A 92 -3.09 -2.07 -17.98
C LEU A 92 -2.93 -1.02 -16.85
N ASP A 93 -1.92 -0.17 -16.93
CA ASP A 93 -1.63 0.83 -15.89
C ASP A 93 -2.75 1.88 -15.78
N ASP A 94 -3.27 2.34 -16.92
CA ASP A 94 -4.39 3.30 -16.96
C ASP A 94 -5.68 2.67 -16.41
N ALA A 95 -5.94 1.41 -16.74
CA ALA A 95 -7.09 0.65 -16.27
C ALA A 95 -7.04 0.42 -14.76
N LEU A 96 -5.87 0.05 -14.19
CA LEU A 96 -5.67 -0.10 -12.75
C LEU A 96 -5.91 1.23 -12.03
N LYS A 97 -5.34 2.32 -12.55
CA LYS A 97 -5.52 3.66 -11.99
C LYS A 97 -6.99 4.10 -12.03
N ALA A 98 -7.67 3.90 -13.15
CA ALA A 98 -9.09 4.23 -13.31
C ALA A 98 -10.00 3.39 -12.41
N ALA A 99 -9.66 2.11 -12.20
CA ALA A 99 -10.34 1.21 -11.28
C ALA A 99 -10.01 1.50 -9.79
N GLY A 100 -9.14 2.46 -9.49
CA GLY A 100 -8.71 2.80 -8.14
C GLY A 100 -7.94 1.68 -7.44
N TYR A 101 -7.22 0.85 -8.22
CA TYR A 101 -6.39 -0.23 -7.71
C TYR A 101 -4.91 0.13 -7.84
N ARG A 102 -4.19 0.06 -6.72
CA ARG A 102 -2.74 0.22 -6.68
C ARG A 102 -2.06 -1.13 -6.58
N ALA A 103 -1.29 -1.47 -7.58
CA ALA A 103 -0.46 -2.67 -7.63
C ALA A 103 1.01 -2.33 -7.34
N VAL A 104 1.73 -3.26 -6.70
CA VAL A 104 3.20 -3.33 -6.72
C VAL A 104 3.67 -3.94 -8.03
N ARG A 105 2.92 -4.95 -8.49
CA ARG A 105 3.08 -5.64 -9.76
C ARG A 105 1.71 -6.03 -10.28
N ALA A 106 1.53 -5.97 -11.57
CA ALA A 106 0.34 -6.50 -12.22
C ALA A 106 0.69 -7.13 -13.56
N ALA A 107 -0.13 -8.07 -13.96
CA ALA A 107 -0.06 -8.72 -15.26
C ALA A 107 -1.45 -8.89 -15.85
N GLN A 108 -1.53 -8.81 -17.18
CA GLN A 108 -2.74 -9.04 -17.96
C GLN A 108 -2.59 -10.31 -18.76
N ILE A 109 -3.62 -11.14 -18.75
CA ILE A 109 -3.76 -12.31 -19.63
C ILE A 109 -5.05 -12.15 -20.43
N THR A 110 -4.96 -12.33 -21.74
CA THR A 110 -6.13 -12.28 -22.63
C THR A 110 -6.25 -13.61 -23.38
N LEU A 111 -7.39 -14.24 -23.25
CA LEU A 111 -7.71 -15.53 -23.89
C LEU A 111 -8.84 -15.36 -24.89
N ARG A 112 -8.77 -16.09 -26.00
CA ARG A 112 -9.82 -16.12 -27.04
C ARG A 112 -10.15 -17.54 -27.40
N GLY A 113 -11.45 -17.84 -27.61
CA GLY A 113 -11.90 -19.15 -28.08
C GLY A 113 -11.94 -20.24 -27.00
N TYR A 114 -11.68 -19.90 -25.74
CA TYR A 114 -11.83 -20.81 -24.62
C TYR A 114 -13.22 -20.68 -24.01
N SER A 115 -13.84 -21.77 -23.65
CA SER A 115 -15.15 -21.79 -22.95
C SER A 115 -15.09 -22.66 -21.71
N GLY A 116 -15.73 -22.16 -20.65
CA GLY A 116 -15.75 -22.77 -19.33
C GLY A 116 -14.48 -22.55 -18.49
N ALA A 117 -14.66 -22.62 -17.19
CA ALA A 117 -13.64 -22.25 -16.19
C ALA A 117 -12.35 -23.07 -16.32
N ALA A 118 -12.45 -24.38 -16.51
CA ALA A 118 -11.30 -25.27 -16.60
C ALA A 118 -10.44 -24.99 -17.83
N ALA A 119 -11.08 -24.82 -19.02
CA ALA A 119 -10.35 -24.53 -20.26
C ALA A 119 -9.68 -23.15 -20.20
N LEU A 120 -10.34 -22.13 -19.63
CA LEU A 120 -9.75 -20.80 -19.42
C LEU A 120 -8.56 -20.86 -18.46
N ALA A 121 -8.65 -21.61 -17.38
CA ALA A 121 -7.55 -21.78 -16.43
C ALA A 121 -6.34 -22.47 -17.06
N GLN A 122 -6.57 -23.56 -17.80
CA GLN A 122 -5.51 -24.26 -18.53
C GLN A 122 -4.89 -23.39 -19.62
N GLY A 123 -5.71 -22.64 -20.38
CA GLY A 123 -5.21 -21.70 -21.38
C GLY A 123 -4.35 -20.59 -20.77
N ALA A 124 -4.74 -20.08 -19.59
CA ALA A 124 -3.95 -19.07 -18.86
C ALA A 124 -2.59 -19.64 -18.42
N VAL A 125 -2.57 -20.83 -17.83
CA VAL A 125 -1.34 -21.50 -17.39
C VAL A 125 -0.47 -21.88 -18.59
N GLY A 126 -1.03 -22.48 -19.62
CA GLY A 126 -0.27 -22.92 -20.80
C GLY A 126 0.34 -21.76 -21.61
N GLY A 127 -0.37 -20.62 -21.69
CA GLY A 127 0.13 -19.44 -22.42
C GLY A 127 0.92 -18.44 -21.57
N SER A 128 0.86 -18.54 -20.23
CA SER A 128 1.44 -17.53 -19.33
C SER A 128 1.98 -18.16 -18.04
N CYS A 129 2.64 -19.32 -18.17
CA CYS A 129 3.16 -20.10 -17.04
C CYS A 129 3.97 -19.24 -16.05
N SER A 130 4.96 -18.51 -16.55
CA SER A 130 5.82 -17.66 -15.72
C SER A 130 5.06 -16.58 -14.96
N THR A 131 3.97 -16.06 -15.51
CA THR A 131 3.10 -15.07 -14.85
C THR A 131 2.20 -15.73 -13.81
N VAL A 132 1.52 -16.79 -14.20
CA VAL A 132 0.54 -17.47 -13.34
C VAL A 132 1.19 -18.07 -12.10
N THR A 133 2.43 -18.54 -12.19
CA THR A 133 3.16 -19.14 -11.06
C THR A 133 3.91 -18.15 -10.18
N GLN A 134 3.84 -16.83 -10.46
CA GLN A 134 4.45 -15.83 -9.58
C GLN A 134 3.76 -15.80 -8.20
N GLY A 135 4.54 -16.05 -7.14
CA GLY A 135 4.02 -16.18 -5.78
C GLY A 135 3.54 -14.87 -5.16
N ASP A 136 4.04 -13.72 -5.63
CA ASP A 136 3.67 -12.40 -5.15
C ASP A 136 2.34 -11.88 -5.74
N LEU A 137 1.87 -12.43 -6.86
CA LEU A 137 0.54 -12.14 -7.37
C LEU A 137 -0.51 -12.82 -6.49
N ALA A 138 -1.24 -12.04 -5.72
CA ALA A 138 -2.15 -12.49 -4.67
C ALA A 138 -3.63 -12.24 -4.99
N GLU A 139 -3.93 -11.40 -5.98
CA GLU A 139 -5.30 -11.03 -6.33
C GLU A 139 -5.54 -11.16 -7.83
N ALA A 140 -6.80 -11.46 -8.20
CA ALA A 140 -7.24 -11.59 -9.57
C ALA A 140 -8.57 -10.88 -9.82
N GLY A 141 -8.75 -10.37 -11.03
CA GLY A 141 -10.03 -9.89 -11.54
C GLY A 141 -10.25 -10.37 -12.96
N PHE A 142 -11.51 -10.48 -13.35
CA PHE A 142 -11.92 -11.09 -14.59
C PHE A 142 -12.98 -10.25 -15.30
N HIS A 143 -12.93 -10.24 -16.63
CA HIS A 143 -13.99 -9.73 -17.47
C HIS A 143 -14.15 -10.62 -18.69
N GLN A 144 -15.38 -10.92 -19.08
CA GLN A 144 -15.68 -11.74 -20.25
C GLN A 144 -16.66 -11.02 -21.16
N ARG A 145 -16.36 -11.05 -22.46
CA ARG A 145 -17.24 -10.52 -23.50
C ARG A 145 -17.19 -11.44 -24.73
N GLY A 146 -18.31 -12.12 -25.00
CA GLY A 146 -18.36 -13.15 -26.03
C GLY A 146 -17.39 -14.29 -25.74
N THR A 147 -16.54 -14.61 -26.71
CA THR A 147 -15.52 -15.66 -26.61
C THR A 147 -14.17 -15.18 -26.08
N GLN A 148 -14.10 -13.95 -25.60
CA GLN A 148 -12.87 -13.36 -25.12
C GLN A 148 -12.93 -13.09 -23.61
N THR A 149 -11.87 -13.47 -22.91
CA THR A 149 -11.74 -13.28 -21.44
C THR A 149 -10.45 -12.51 -21.15
N TRP A 150 -10.57 -11.48 -20.34
CA TRP A 150 -9.45 -10.70 -19.80
C TRP A 150 -9.31 -11.04 -18.31
N MET A 151 -8.09 -11.35 -17.92
CA MET A 151 -7.71 -11.61 -16.54
C MET A 151 -6.65 -10.59 -16.14
N VAL A 152 -6.79 -9.99 -14.99
CA VAL A 152 -5.75 -9.15 -14.37
C VAL A 152 -5.34 -9.82 -13.07
N LEU A 153 -4.05 -10.15 -12.95
CA LEU A 153 -3.43 -10.69 -11.75
C LEU A 153 -2.57 -9.59 -11.13
N ALA A 154 -2.63 -9.43 -9.82
CA ALA A 154 -1.87 -8.36 -9.18
C ALA A 154 -1.33 -8.72 -7.79
N ALA A 155 -0.19 -8.13 -7.45
CA ALA A 155 0.32 -7.98 -6.11
C ALA A 155 -0.18 -6.62 -5.57
N PRO A 156 -1.02 -6.60 -4.52
CA PRO A 156 -1.58 -5.36 -4.01
C PRO A 156 -0.49 -4.50 -3.33
N PHE A 157 -0.60 -3.18 -3.45
CA PHE A 157 0.11 -2.27 -2.58
C PHE A 157 -0.56 -2.28 -1.20
N SER A 158 0.05 -2.99 -0.26
CA SER A 158 -0.49 -3.23 1.09
C SER A 158 0.55 -2.92 2.17
N PRO A 159 0.87 -1.62 2.38
CA PRO A 159 1.80 -1.23 3.42
C PRO A 159 1.21 -1.46 4.82
N PRO A 160 2.05 -1.51 5.88
CA PRO A 160 1.56 -1.56 7.25
C PRO A 160 0.66 -0.36 7.56
N ALA A 161 -0.37 -0.57 8.37
CA ALA A 161 -1.19 0.52 8.88
C ALA A 161 -0.40 1.37 9.90
N ALA A 162 -0.72 2.67 10.01
CA ALA A 162 -0.07 3.55 10.97
C ALA A 162 -0.18 3.06 12.42
N ALA A 163 -1.30 2.42 12.77
CA ALA A 163 -1.50 1.82 14.09
C ALA A 163 -0.50 0.68 14.42
N GLN A 164 0.15 0.10 13.41
CA GLN A 164 1.15 -0.96 13.56
C GLN A 164 2.59 -0.43 13.71
N ALA A 165 2.78 0.89 13.78
CA ALA A 165 4.11 1.50 13.76
C ALA A 165 5.04 0.95 14.87
N GLY A 166 4.51 0.74 16.09
CA GLY A 166 5.28 0.16 17.20
C GLY A 166 5.73 -1.27 16.93
N ASP A 167 4.83 -2.12 16.45
CA ASP A 167 5.14 -3.50 16.08
C ASP A 167 6.15 -3.57 14.94
N VAL A 168 6.00 -2.70 13.94
CA VAL A 168 6.92 -2.61 12.80
C VAL A 168 8.31 -2.18 13.25
N GLN A 169 8.42 -1.20 14.16
CA GLN A 169 9.71 -0.80 14.72
C GLN A 169 10.38 -1.96 15.48
N ALA A 170 9.60 -2.70 16.29
CA ALA A 170 10.11 -3.87 17.00
C ALA A 170 10.59 -4.98 16.05
N GLN A 171 9.87 -5.21 14.95
CA GLN A 171 10.28 -6.15 13.90
C GLN A 171 11.60 -5.72 13.23
N VAL A 172 11.74 -4.44 12.87
CA VAL A 172 13.01 -3.90 12.32
C VAL A 172 14.15 -4.14 13.30
N LEU A 173 13.97 -3.82 14.60
CA LEU A 173 15.00 -4.07 15.61
C LEU A 173 15.38 -5.55 15.71
N ALA A 174 14.40 -6.45 15.74
CA ALA A 174 14.62 -7.88 15.84
C ALA A 174 15.47 -8.40 14.67
N ARG A 175 15.12 -8.03 13.43
CA ARG A 175 15.87 -8.42 12.22
C ARG A 175 17.26 -7.82 12.16
N VAL A 176 17.43 -6.58 12.60
CA VAL A 176 18.75 -5.93 12.69
C VAL A 176 19.61 -6.65 13.73
N ASN A 177 19.08 -6.97 14.89
CA ASN A 177 19.84 -7.66 15.94
C ASN A 177 20.15 -9.12 15.56
N GLU A 178 19.27 -9.80 14.82
CA GLU A 178 19.57 -11.11 14.23
C GLU A 178 20.76 -11.02 13.25
N ALA A 179 20.81 -9.98 12.41
CA ALA A 179 21.94 -9.77 11.51
C ALA A 179 23.23 -9.48 12.27
N ARG A 180 23.19 -8.65 13.31
CA ARG A 180 24.35 -8.27 14.14
C ARG A 180 24.92 -9.44 14.97
N ALA A 181 24.12 -10.44 15.27
CA ALA A 181 24.52 -11.61 16.05
C ALA A 181 25.49 -12.55 15.30
N ARG A 182 25.71 -12.34 14.01
CA ARG A 182 26.59 -13.19 13.18
C ARG A 182 27.56 -12.32 12.39
N PRO A 183 28.81 -12.80 12.14
CA PRO A 183 29.72 -12.10 11.24
C PRO A 183 29.08 -11.95 9.85
N ARG A 184 29.31 -10.80 9.22
CA ARG A 184 28.72 -10.50 7.92
C ARG A 184 29.68 -9.76 7.02
N ARG A 185 29.61 -10.07 5.73
CA ARG A 185 30.29 -9.32 4.69
C ARG A 185 29.33 -8.30 4.08
N CYS A 186 29.72 -7.02 4.07
CA CYS A 186 29.00 -5.91 3.49
C CYS A 186 29.81 -5.38 2.30
N GLY A 187 29.51 -5.85 1.10
CA GLY A 187 30.37 -5.59 -0.06
C GLY A 187 31.75 -6.19 0.11
N ASN A 188 32.78 -5.34 0.12
CA ASN A 188 34.17 -5.78 0.31
C ASN A 188 34.60 -5.84 1.79
N ASP A 189 33.85 -5.24 2.69
CA ASP A 189 34.16 -5.13 4.09
C ASP A 189 33.60 -6.30 4.89
N SER A 190 34.39 -6.82 5.85
CA SER A 190 33.98 -7.89 6.75
C SER A 190 33.74 -7.32 8.15
N PHE A 191 32.60 -7.62 8.72
CA PHE A 191 32.22 -7.22 10.05
C PHE A 191 32.13 -8.43 10.96
N ALA A 192 32.70 -8.34 12.15
CA ALA A 192 32.46 -9.28 13.23
C ALA A 192 31.05 -9.15 13.77
N THR A 193 30.65 -10.03 14.68
CA THR A 193 29.44 -9.85 15.49
C THR A 193 29.49 -8.52 16.23
N ALA A 194 28.34 -7.84 16.31
CA ALA A 194 28.20 -6.60 17.03
C ALA A 194 27.16 -6.75 18.15
N ARG A 195 27.29 -5.94 19.21
CA ARG A 195 26.32 -5.91 20.31
C ARG A 195 24.93 -5.57 19.78
N PRO A 196 23.86 -6.12 20.37
CA PRO A 196 22.49 -5.77 19.96
C PRO A 196 22.22 -4.29 20.21
N LEU A 197 21.47 -3.69 19.32
CA LEU A 197 20.93 -2.33 19.47
C LEU A 197 19.70 -2.34 20.38
N ARG A 198 19.41 -1.19 20.99
CA ARG A 198 18.19 -0.92 21.77
C ARG A 198 17.37 0.17 21.07
N LEU A 199 16.06 0.15 21.26
CA LEU A 199 15.20 1.25 20.80
C LEU A 199 15.46 2.50 21.61
N ASN A 200 15.47 3.65 20.92
CA ASN A 200 15.55 4.98 21.51
C ASN A 200 14.43 5.85 20.93
N ALA A 201 13.62 6.45 21.79
CA ALA A 201 12.44 7.22 21.41
C ALA A 201 12.80 8.48 20.61
N THR A 202 13.90 9.16 20.95
CA THR A 202 14.38 10.35 20.22
C THR A 202 14.80 9.97 18.80
N LEU A 203 15.57 8.89 18.63
CA LEU A 203 15.97 8.39 17.30
C LEU A 203 14.75 7.93 16.50
N HIS A 204 13.74 7.33 17.13
CA HIS A 204 12.47 7.03 16.47
C HIS A 204 11.76 8.30 15.99
N GLY A 205 11.68 9.33 16.82
CA GLY A 205 11.08 10.62 16.44
C GLY A 205 11.76 11.25 15.23
N ILE A 206 13.10 11.21 15.18
CA ILE A 206 13.90 11.70 14.03
C ILE A 206 13.60 10.89 12.78
N ALA A 207 13.58 9.55 12.89
CA ALA A 207 13.25 8.66 11.78
C ALA A 207 11.83 8.91 11.24
N ASN A 208 10.86 9.05 12.14
CA ASN A 208 9.46 9.30 11.78
C ASN A 208 9.28 10.66 11.08
N ALA A 209 9.89 11.71 11.58
CA ALA A 209 9.82 13.03 10.98
C ALA A 209 10.39 13.04 9.54
N HIS A 210 11.55 12.38 9.33
CA HIS A 210 12.17 12.31 8.01
C HIS A 210 11.41 11.40 7.03
N ALA A 211 10.91 10.26 7.49
CA ALA A 211 10.05 9.39 6.67
C ALA A 211 8.78 10.12 6.23
N ALA A 212 8.13 10.85 7.17
CA ALA A 212 6.95 11.66 6.89
C ALA A 212 7.23 12.80 5.91
N ASP A 213 8.40 13.46 6.01
CA ASP A 213 8.81 14.52 5.09
C ASP A 213 9.02 13.96 3.66
N MET A 214 9.75 12.87 3.53
CA MET A 214 9.93 12.17 2.24
C MET A 214 8.59 11.76 1.63
N ALA A 215 7.71 11.16 2.44
CA ALA A 215 6.40 10.70 1.97
C ALA A 215 5.52 11.88 1.53
N ARG A 216 5.42 12.93 2.35
CA ARG A 216 4.57 14.10 2.09
C ARG A 216 4.95 14.79 0.79
N HIS A 217 6.24 14.89 0.51
CA HIS A 217 6.75 15.66 -0.62
C HIS A 217 7.20 14.78 -1.81
N GLY A 218 7.13 13.45 -1.67
CA GLY A 218 7.41 12.51 -2.76
C GLY A 218 8.89 12.50 -3.21
N TYR A 219 9.84 12.73 -2.32
CA TYR A 219 11.27 12.65 -2.60
C TYR A 219 11.94 11.51 -1.82
N PHE A 220 13.16 11.13 -2.23
CA PHE A 220 13.95 10.09 -1.59
C PHE A 220 15.40 10.55 -1.46
N SER A 221 15.82 10.97 -0.26
CA SER A 221 17.14 11.52 0.01
C SER A 221 17.46 11.50 1.50
N HIS A 222 18.75 11.34 1.85
CA HIS A 222 19.27 11.55 3.20
C HIS A 222 19.20 13.01 3.65
N THR A 223 19.18 13.94 2.69
CA THR A 223 19.06 15.38 2.96
C THR A 223 17.60 15.80 2.94
N GLY A 224 17.12 16.34 4.03
CA GLY A 224 15.79 16.93 4.15
C GLY A 224 15.61 18.16 3.26
N ARG A 225 14.37 18.57 3.01
CA ARG A 225 14.06 19.76 2.20
C ARG A 225 14.59 21.05 2.82
N ASP A 226 14.82 21.06 4.12
CA ASP A 226 15.46 22.15 4.87
C ASP A 226 17.00 22.11 4.82
N GLY A 227 17.58 21.20 4.02
CA GLY A 227 19.02 20.99 3.90
C GLY A 227 19.63 20.13 5.01
N SER A 228 18.87 19.73 6.03
CA SER A 228 19.41 18.98 7.16
C SER A 228 19.74 17.53 6.79
N ARG A 229 20.83 17.03 7.31
CA ARG A 229 21.19 15.61 7.36
C ARG A 229 20.86 15.04 8.73
N VAL A 230 21.06 13.73 8.91
CA VAL A 230 20.73 13.04 10.17
C VAL A 230 21.43 13.64 11.39
N ALA A 231 22.68 14.12 11.25
CA ALA A 231 23.43 14.74 12.34
C ALA A 231 22.76 16.03 12.84
N GLU A 232 22.37 16.93 11.92
CA GLU A 232 21.65 18.15 12.28
C GLU A 232 20.26 17.86 12.87
N ARG A 233 19.55 16.86 12.32
CA ARG A 233 18.25 16.42 12.88
C ARG A 233 18.40 15.86 14.29
N ALA A 234 19.45 15.08 14.56
CA ALA A 234 19.75 14.54 15.88
C ALA A 234 20.09 15.64 16.89
N SER A 235 20.91 16.64 16.47
CA SER A 235 21.25 17.79 17.33
C SER A 235 20.03 18.65 17.65
N ARG A 236 19.13 18.88 16.67
CA ARG A 236 17.87 19.63 16.91
C ARG A 236 16.88 18.89 17.81
N ALA A 237 16.99 17.56 17.89
CA ALA A 237 16.19 16.73 18.78
C ALA A 237 16.84 16.49 20.14
N ASP A 238 17.88 17.24 20.47
CA ASP A 238 18.65 17.15 21.73
C ASP A 238 19.18 15.73 22.02
N TYR A 239 19.49 14.96 20.96
CA TYR A 239 20.17 13.68 21.12
C TYR A 239 21.68 13.92 21.18
N PRO A 240 22.34 13.66 22.33
CA PRO A 240 23.76 13.99 22.53
C PRO A 240 24.67 12.93 21.89
N TRP A 241 24.68 12.83 20.59
CA TRP A 241 25.36 11.78 19.85
C TRP A 241 26.89 11.92 19.88
N ARG A 242 27.54 10.77 20.03
CA ARG A 242 28.97 10.53 19.74
C ARG A 242 29.10 9.93 18.31
N ALA A 243 28.19 9.04 17.96
CA ALA A 243 28.07 8.47 16.62
C ALA A 243 26.61 8.51 16.17
N ILE A 244 26.37 8.80 14.90
CA ILE A 244 25.05 8.88 14.29
C ILE A 244 25.10 8.33 12.86
N GLY A 245 24.09 7.62 12.43
CA GLY A 245 23.99 7.06 11.08
C GLY A 245 22.54 6.92 10.64
N GLU A 246 22.33 6.75 9.33
CA GLU A 246 20.99 6.63 8.77
C GLU A 246 20.98 5.64 7.62
N ASN A 247 19.93 4.81 7.59
CA ASN A 247 19.52 4.05 6.42
C ASN A 247 18.15 4.53 5.97
N ILE A 248 17.96 4.69 4.67
CA ILE A 248 16.65 4.96 4.08
C ILE A 248 16.31 3.87 3.06
N ALA A 249 15.00 3.61 2.88
CA ALA A 249 14.50 2.72 1.85
C ALA A 249 13.11 3.18 1.38
N ALA A 250 12.70 2.75 0.19
CA ALA A 250 11.40 3.11 -0.36
C ALA A 250 10.83 1.97 -1.21
N GLY A 251 9.52 1.79 -1.14
CA GLY A 251 8.81 0.77 -1.93
C GLY A 251 8.63 -0.59 -1.26
N GLN A 252 9.36 -0.92 -0.21
CA GLN A 252 9.23 -2.19 0.51
C GLN A 252 7.96 -2.18 1.38
N MET A 253 7.09 -3.19 1.20
CA MET A 253 5.80 -3.27 1.89
C MET A 253 5.90 -3.78 3.34
N GLN A 254 7.02 -4.40 3.73
CA GLN A 254 7.18 -5.05 5.03
C GLN A 254 8.53 -4.69 5.65
N ALA A 255 8.61 -4.69 6.97
CA ALA A 255 9.83 -4.46 7.72
C ALA A 255 10.98 -5.40 7.30
N ASP A 256 10.67 -6.69 7.14
CA ASP A 256 11.63 -7.71 6.71
C ASP A 256 12.23 -7.37 5.34
N ALA A 257 11.40 -6.92 4.39
CA ALA A 257 11.86 -6.54 3.06
C ALA A 257 12.74 -5.28 3.09
N ALA A 258 12.42 -4.30 3.95
CA ALA A 258 13.22 -3.11 4.13
C ALA A 258 14.60 -3.44 4.72
N VAL A 259 14.63 -4.24 5.81
CA VAL A 259 15.90 -4.67 6.44
C VAL A 259 16.73 -5.54 5.48
N GLN A 260 16.12 -6.46 4.75
CA GLN A 260 16.82 -7.27 3.76
C GLN A 260 17.41 -6.40 2.63
N GLY A 261 16.66 -5.38 2.18
CA GLY A 261 17.15 -4.39 1.21
C GLY A 261 18.39 -3.64 1.72
N TRP A 262 18.37 -3.20 2.97
CA TRP A 262 19.54 -2.57 3.61
C TRP A 262 20.72 -3.53 3.74
N LEU A 263 20.48 -4.78 4.15
CA LEU A 263 21.55 -5.80 4.29
C LEU A 263 22.21 -6.18 2.95
N ASN A 264 21.48 -6.05 1.85
CA ASN A 264 21.99 -6.31 0.50
C ASN A 264 22.75 -5.11 -0.11
N SER A 265 22.73 -3.95 0.53
CA SER A 265 23.43 -2.73 0.10
C SER A 265 24.67 -2.52 0.97
N PRO A 266 25.89 -2.47 0.40
CA PRO A 266 27.13 -2.42 1.19
C PRO A 266 27.16 -1.34 2.25
N GLY A 267 26.82 -0.10 1.91
CA GLY A 267 26.84 1.03 2.87
C GLY A 267 25.79 0.91 3.97
N HIS A 268 24.55 0.51 3.62
CA HIS A 268 23.50 0.31 4.61
C HIS A 268 23.80 -0.89 5.53
N CYS A 269 24.36 -1.97 4.98
CA CYS A 269 24.81 -3.13 5.71
C CYS A 269 25.94 -2.76 6.69
N ALA A 270 26.90 -1.94 6.28
CA ALA A 270 27.95 -1.43 7.15
C ALA A 270 27.38 -0.64 8.35
N ASN A 271 26.37 0.22 8.12
CA ASN A 271 25.68 0.89 9.21
C ASN A 271 25.02 -0.11 10.18
N ILE A 272 24.32 -1.13 9.66
CA ILE A 272 23.69 -2.17 10.51
C ILE A 272 24.75 -2.90 11.34
N MET A 273 25.91 -3.22 10.78
CA MET A 273 26.94 -4.02 11.42
C MET A 273 27.96 -3.20 12.23
N SER A 274 27.91 -1.85 12.16
CA SER A 274 28.86 -1.00 12.89
C SER A 274 28.81 -1.25 14.40
N PRO A 275 29.95 -1.51 15.05
CA PRO A 275 30.05 -1.64 16.51
C PRO A 275 29.88 -0.28 17.23
N ASP A 276 29.98 0.84 16.52
CA ASP A 276 29.91 2.19 17.09
C ASP A 276 28.53 2.58 17.56
N PHE A 277 27.48 1.88 17.10
CA PHE A 277 26.09 2.13 17.48
C PHE A 277 25.61 1.15 18.54
N ASN A 278 24.83 1.66 19.49
CA ASN A 278 24.17 0.88 20.54
C ASN A 278 22.66 1.15 20.66
N GLU A 279 22.16 2.16 19.95
CA GLU A 279 20.75 2.54 19.90
C GLU A 279 20.28 2.72 18.46
N MET A 280 18.97 2.57 18.26
CA MET A 280 18.32 2.88 17.01
C MET A 280 16.89 3.34 17.18
N GLY A 281 16.39 4.04 16.16
CA GLY A 281 14.98 4.25 15.91
C GLY A 281 14.65 3.90 14.47
N ALA A 282 13.45 3.40 14.21
CA ALA A 282 12.99 3.13 12.85
C ALA A 282 11.55 3.57 12.69
N ALA A 283 11.21 4.07 11.51
CA ALA A 283 9.86 4.48 11.17
C ALA A 283 9.59 4.31 9.68
N PHE A 284 8.31 4.30 9.32
CA PHE A 284 7.87 4.37 7.93
C PHE A 284 6.76 5.41 7.79
N ALA A 285 6.60 5.92 6.57
CA ALA A 285 5.48 6.76 6.20
C ALA A 285 4.94 6.38 4.81
N VAL A 286 3.62 6.45 4.64
CA VAL A 286 2.93 6.04 3.42
C VAL A 286 2.38 7.25 2.69
N ASN A 287 2.59 7.29 1.36
CA ASN A 287 1.93 8.21 0.46
C ASN A 287 1.43 7.44 -0.77
N ASN A 288 0.14 7.14 -0.79
CA ASN A 288 -0.49 6.40 -1.90
C ASN A 288 -0.43 7.12 -3.26
N LYS A 289 -0.07 8.40 -3.29
CA LYS A 289 0.04 9.19 -4.51
C LYS A 289 1.48 9.28 -5.05
N SER A 290 2.49 8.94 -4.25
CA SER A 290 3.89 8.93 -4.70
C SER A 290 4.22 7.63 -5.43
N SER A 291 5.22 7.65 -6.32
CA SER A 291 5.67 6.44 -7.06
C SER A 291 6.14 5.34 -6.11
N ALA A 292 6.91 5.67 -5.09
CA ALA A 292 7.43 4.71 -4.11
C ALA A 292 6.35 4.18 -3.15
N GLY A 293 5.37 5.00 -2.78
CA GLY A 293 4.24 4.63 -1.94
C GLY A 293 4.54 4.55 -0.45
N ILE A 294 5.69 4.03 -0.06
CA ILE A 294 6.14 3.90 1.33
C ILE A 294 7.62 4.26 1.42
N TYR A 295 7.97 4.94 2.50
CA TYR A 295 9.33 5.43 2.80
C TYR A 295 9.73 4.96 4.19
N TRP A 296 10.93 4.41 4.30
CA TRP A 296 11.50 3.88 5.52
C TRP A 296 12.72 4.69 5.93
N VAL A 297 12.84 4.93 7.20
CA VAL A 297 14.04 5.54 7.81
C VAL A 297 14.44 4.75 9.04
N GLN A 298 15.72 4.42 9.15
CA GLN A 298 16.36 3.87 10.32
C GLN A 298 17.48 4.81 10.73
N VAL A 299 17.44 5.28 11.96
CA VAL A 299 18.49 6.13 12.55
C VAL A 299 19.22 5.33 13.61
N PHE A 300 20.52 5.29 13.52
CA PHE A 300 21.42 4.68 14.49
C PHE A 300 22.09 5.75 15.35
N GLY A 301 22.35 5.44 16.60
CA GLY A 301 23.03 6.34 17.50
C GLY A 301 23.87 5.65 18.55
N ALA A 302 24.82 6.42 19.08
CA ALA A 302 25.45 6.19 20.36
C ALA A 302 25.56 7.53 21.06
N ALA A 303 24.96 7.66 22.23
CA ALA A 303 25.07 8.87 23.04
C ALA A 303 26.49 9.03 23.61
N ARG A 304 26.85 10.29 23.95
CA ARG A 304 28.11 10.63 24.63
C ARG A 304 28.13 10.13 26.06
#